data_a535ed8b49257728691a7d4bbc137f3a
#
_entry.id   a535ed8b49257728691a7d4bbc137f3a
#
_cell.length_a   1.000
_cell.length_b   1.000
_cell.length_c   1.000
_cell.angle_alpha   90.00
_cell.angle_beta   90.00
_cell.angle_gamma   90.00
#
_symmetry.space_group_name_H-M   'P 1'
#
loop_
_entity.id
_entity.type
_entity.pdbx_description
1 polymer ?
#
loop_
_entity_poly.entity_id
_entity_poly.type
_entity_poly.pdbx_seq_one_letter_code
_entity_poly.pdbx_strand_id
1 'polypeptide(L)'
;MIRFSWPVLLAGALLALSCQKEPARELPEPEKPVVMDGSHKGPAAVFIGDSITWNWDREGVGHPTFFKSNNYVGKGISGDKTTGMLERFQKDVIDLDPYCVVIEGGTNDIASYKSENILERIKKMAEMARKAHIDVIVGSVPPSNSFPKLPDFHPEDRIIELNGMIKQWAASEGIPYADYYSVLVDDKKGLKQAYQRDTVHPNASGYTAMEGVITPILKKVLSSHIK
;
A
#
# COMPACT_ATOMS: atom_id res chain seq x y z
N MET A 1 -20.66 53.97 -63.95
CA MET A 1 -20.29 53.45 -62.62
C MET A 1 -21.52 52.89 -62.01
N ILE A 2 -21.71 51.59 -62.08
CA ILE A 2 -22.88 50.89 -61.60
C ILE A 2 -22.43 50.00 -60.44
N ARG A 3 -22.93 50.29 -59.20
CA ARG A 3 -22.70 49.49 -58.02
C ARG A 3 -23.79 48.43 -57.94
N PHE A 4 -23.42 47.16 -58.02
CA PHE A 4 -24.27 46.03 -57.61
C PHE A 4 -24.07 45.71 -56.17
N SER A 5 -25.14 45.78 -55.38
CA SER A 5 -25.17 45.32 -53.99
C SER A 5 -25.96 44.00 -53.94
N TRP A 6 -25.36 42.97 -53.37
CA TRP A 6 -25.98 41.66 -53.11
C TRP A 6 -26.42 41.57 -51.66
N PRO A 7 -27.58 41.03 -51.36
CA PRO A 7 -28.00 40.79 -49.99
C PRO A 7 -27.45 39.46 -49.51
N VAL A 8 -26.80 39.48 -48.32
CA VAL A 8 -26.38 38.31 -47.58
C VAL A 8 -27.59 37.74 -46.83
N LEU A 9 -28.04 36.57 -47.23
CA LEU A 9 -29.04 35.77 -46.50
C LEU A 9 -28.30 35.02 -45.37
N LEU A 10 -28.50 35.45 -44.10
CA LEU A 10 -28.10 34.68 -42.94
C LEU A 10 -29.16 33.62 -42.66
N ALA A 11 -28.85 32.37 -42.97
CA ALA A 11 -29.62 31.21 -42.53
C ALA A 11 -29.18 30.84 -41.09
N GLY A 12 -30.01 31.21 -40.10
CA GLY A 12 -29.85 30.80 -38.73
C GLY A 12 -30.20 29.32 -38.54
N ALA A 13 -29.20 28.48 -38.35
CA ALA A 13 -29.42 27.10 -37.89
C ALA A 13 -29.61 27.09 -36.35
N LEU A 14 -30.85 26.89 -35.91
CA LEU A 14 -31.14 26.54 -34.52
C LEU A 14 -30.65 25.11 -34.26
N LEU A 15 -29.55 24.99 -33.56
CA LEU A 15 -29.11 23.73 -32.94
C LEU A 15 -29.97 23.49 -31.69
N ALA A 16 -30.96 22.60 -31.80
CA ALA A 16 -31.70 22.08 -30.67
C ALA A 16 -30.74 21.18 -29.85
N LEU A 17 -30.22 21.67 -28.72
CA LEU A 17 -29.54 20.81 -27.74
C LEU A 17 -30.59 19.85 -27.16
N SER A 18 -30.56 18.63 -27.61
CA SER A 18 -31.24 17.51 -26.97
C SER A 18 -30.54 17.20 -25.66
N CYS A 19 -31.16 17.60 -24.55
CA CYS A 19 -30.74 17.20 -23.20
C CYS A 19 -31.06 15.72 -23.03
N GLN A 20 -30.16 14.82 -23.44
CA GLN A 20 -30.24 13.43 -23.07
C GLN A 20 -29.87 13.32 -21.60
N LYS A 21 -30.86 12.99 -20.74
CA LYS A 21 -30.61 12.58 -19.37
C LYS A 21 -29.73 11.33 -19.42
N GLU A 22 -28.49 11.44 -18.92
CA GLU A 22 -27.69 10.25 -18.65
C GLU A 22 -28.49 9.32 -17.73
N PRO A 23 -28.49 8.00 -18.01
CA PRO A 23 -29.12 7.05 -17.10
C PRO A 23 -28.43 7.15 -15.74
N ALA A 24 -29.23 7.25 -14.68
CA ALA A 24 -28.75 7.29 -13.30
C ALA A 24 -27.78 6.08 -13.11
N ARG A 25 -26.52 6.37 -12.78
CA ARG A 25 -25.53 5.35 -12.46
C ARG A 25 -26.04 4.62 -11.23
N GLU A 26 -26.49 3.39 -11.41
CA GLU A 26 -26.87 2.51 -10.31
C GLU A 26 -25.68 2.40 -9.36
N LEU A 27 -25.86 2.82 -8.12
CA LEU A 27 -24.84 2.62 -7.09
C LEU A 27 -24.67 1.10 -6.93
N PRO A 28 -23.42 0.61 -6.86
CA PRO A 28 -23.20 -0.81 -6.60
C PRO A 28 -23.93 -1.20 -5.33
N GLU A 29 -24.65 -2.33 -5.35
CA GLU A 29 -25.25 -2.88 -4.16
C GLU A 29 -24.20 -3.01 -3.05
N PRO A 30 -24.55 -2.73 -1.78
CA PRO A 30 -23.62 -2.91 -0.66
C PRO A 30 -23.12 -4.36 -0.66
N GLU A 31 -21.80 -4.54 -0.76
CA GLU A 31 -21.19 -5.87 -0.71
C GLU A 31 -21.67 -6.57 0.57
N LYS A 32 -22.17 -7.81 0.44
CA LYS A 32 -22.59 -8.61 1.58
C LYS A 32 -21.43 -8.74 2.58
N PRO A 33 -21.70 -8.68 3.90
CA PRO A 33 -20.65 -8.83 4.88
C PRO A 33 -19.90 -10.15 4.67
N VAL A 34 -18.57 -10.06 4.55
CA VAL A 34 -17.69 -11.22 4.39
C VAL A 34 -17.69 -12.00 5.69
N VAL A 35 -18.13 -13.27 5.63
CA VAL A 35 -18.14 -14.18 6.79
C VAL A 35 -16.91 -15.09 6.69
N MET A 36 -15.98 -14.92 7.64
CA MET A 36 -14.78 -15.74 7.74
C MET A 36 -15.10 -17.15 8.26
N ASP A 37 -14.28 -18.14 7.90
CA ASP A 37 -14.49 -19.57 8.20
C ASP A 37 -14.36 -19.93 9.70
N GLY A 38 -13.74 -19.06 10.49
CA GLY A 38 -13.53 -19.24 11.93
C GLY A 38 -12.29 -20.08 12.26
N SER A 39 -11.38 -20.30 11.30
CA SER A 39 -10.07 -20.92 11.53
C SER A 39 -9.19 -20.06 12.46
N HIS A 40 -9.39 -18.74 12.43
CA HIS A 40 -8.79 -17.76 13.31
C HIS A 40 -9.87 -16.91 14.02
N LYS A 41 -9.51 -16.32 15.15
CA LYS A 41 -10.44 -15.52 15.99
C LYS A 41 -10.16 -14.02 15.96
N GLY A 42 -9.04 -13.63 15.40
CA GLY A 42 -8.56 -12.26 15.37
C GLY A 42 -9.03 -11.46 14.14
N PRO A 43 -8.31 -10.37 13.83
CA PRO A 43 -8.62 -9.52 12.69
C PRO A 43 -8.37 -10.24 11.36
N ALA A 44 -9.00 -9.75 10.28
CA ALA A 44 -8.75 -10.29 8.94
C ALA A 44 -7.28 -10.16 8.53
N ALA A 45 -6.63 -9.03 8.86
CA ALA A 45 -5.20 -8.88 8.67
C ALA A 45 -4.56 -8.00 9.75
N VAL A 46 -3.30 -8.29 10.07
CA VAL A 46 -2.42 -7.42 10.85
C VAL A 46 -1.34 -6.86 9.93
N PHE A 47 -1.13 -5.55 9.97
CA PHE A 47 -0.04 -4.85 9.26
C PHE A 47 1.05 -4.54 10.27
N ILE A 48 2.18 -5.24 10.23
CA ILE A 48 3.33 -4.95 11.07
C ILE A 48 4.38 -4.18 10.28
N GLY A 49 4.92 -3.12 10.87
CA GLY A 49 5.89 -2.27 10.19
C GLY A 49 6.44 -1.15 11.05
N ASP A 50 7.06 -0.19 10.40
CA ASP A 50 7.67 0.99 11.00
C ASP A 50 6.74 2.23 10.98
N SER A 51 7.32 3.44 10.82
CA SER A 51 6.56 4.69 10.76
C SER A 51 5.64 4.78 9.54
N ILE A 52 5.91 4.06 8.47
CA ILE A 52 5.08 4.04 7.27
C ILE A 52 3.76 3.34 7.59
N THR A 53 3.81 2.15 8.18
CA THR A 53 2.62 1.44 8.68
C THR A 53 1.92 2.22 9.81
N TRP A 54 2.66 2.81 10.75
CA TRP A 54 2.08 3.59 11.85
C TRP A 54 1.30 4.81 11.36
N ASN A 55 1.83 5.53 10.36
CA ASN A 55 1.15 6.68 9.78
C ASN A 55 -0.07 6.28 8.93
N TRP A 56 -0.07 5.09 8.33
CA TRP A 56 -1.16 4.62 7.48
C TRP A 56 -2.48 4.46 8.25
N ASP A 57 -2.42 3.92 9.48
CA ASP A 57 -3.59 3.75 10.36
C ASP A 57 -3.86 4.99 11.24
N ARG A 58 -3.22 6.13 10.96
CA ARG A 58 -3.31 7.32 11.82
C ARG A 58 -4.28 8.36 11.28
N GLU A 59 -5.19 8.82 12.16
CA GLU A 59 -6.11 9.93 11.87
C GLU A 59 -5.37 11.20 11.44
N GLY A 60 -5.86 11.86 10.39
CA GLY A 60 -5.29 13.11 9.87
C GLY A 60 -3.96 12.95 9.10
N VAL A 61 -3.45 11.74 8.95
CA VAL A 61 -2.20 11.45 8.22
C VAL A 61 -2.42 10.41 7.14
N GLY A 62 -2.94 9.26 7.51
CA GLY A 62 -3.22 8.13 6.63
C GLY A 62 -4.71 7.88 6.46
N HIS A 63 -5.06 6.60 6.35
CA HIS A 63 -6.44 6.15 6.10
C HIS A 63 -6.91 5.15 7.16
N PRO A 64 -7.22 5.58 8.39
CA PRO A 64 -7.72 4.69 9.45
C PRO A 64 -9.02 3.97 9.07
N THR A 65 -9.83 4.55 8.17
CA THR A 65 -11.03 3.91 7.64
C THR A 65 -10.72 2.67 6.81
N PHE A 66 -9.61 2.63 6.08
CA PHE A 66 -9.14 1.43 5.37
C PHE A 66 -8.96 0.25 6.34
N PHE A 67 -8.38 0.50 7.50
CA PHE A 67 -8.20 -0.52 8.53
C PHE A 67 -9.53 -0.94 9.17
N LYS A 68 -10.30 0.04 9.65
CA LYS A 68 -11.56 -0.21 10.37
C LYS A 68 -12.61 -0.92 9.49
N SER A 69 -12.78 -0.49 8.24
CA SER A 69 -13.81 -1.04 7.35
C SER A 69 -13.52 -2.45 6.87
N ASN A 70 -12.26 -2.89 6.94
CA ASN A 70 -11.83 -4.22 6.49
C ASN A 70 -11.47 -5.17 7.64
N ASN A 71 -11.70 -4.79 8.89
CA ASN A 71 -11.23 -5.53 10.07
C ASN A 71 -9.71 -5.79 10.04
N TYR A 72 -8.92 -4.77 9.68
CA TYR A 72 -7.47 -4.79 9.72
C TYR A 72 -6.96 -4.08 10.97
N VAL A 73 -5.77 -4.44 11.42
CA VAL A 73 -5.11 -3.83 12.59
C VAL A 73 -3.71 -3.35 12.20
N GLY A 74 -3.43 -2.07 12.41
CA GLY A 74 -2.11 -1.48 12.26
C GLY A 74 -1.24 -1.73 13.49
N LYS A 75 -0.06 -2.29 13.28
CA LYS A 75 1.01 -2.53 14.29
C LYS A 75 2.32 -1.88 13.84
N GLY A 76 2.22 -0.66 13.30
CA GLY A 76 3.37 0.17 12.99
C GLY A 76 3.92 0.86 14.25
N ILE A 77 5.24 0.99 14.33
CA ILE A 77 5.92 1.79 15.37
C ILE A 77 6.92 2.74 14.69
N SER A 78 6.78 4.03 14.99
CA SER A 78 7.65 5.06 14.39
C SER A 78 9.12 4.84 14.72
N GLY A 79 9.98 4.78 13.71
CA GLY A 79 11.42 4.58 13.85
C GLY A 79 11.83 3.13 14.10
N ASP A 80 10.88 2.19 14.13
CA ASP A 80 11.19 0.78 14.37
C ASP A 80 12.04 0.19 13.24
N LYS A 81 12.84 -0.80 13.58
CA LYS A 81 13.66 -1.60 12.67
C LYS A 81 13.16 -3.03 12.64
N THR A 82 13.59 -3.78 11.65
CA THR A 82 13.24 -5.21 11.56
C THR A 82 13.66 -6.03 12.79
N THR A 83 14.64 -5.55 13.58
CA THR A 83 14.97 -6.13 14.89
C THR A 83 13.83 -5.99 15.90
N GLY A 84 13.32 -4.76 16.11
CA GLY A 84 12.21 -4.52 17.02
C GLY A 84 10.91 -5.16 16.51
N MET A 85 10.65 -5.13 15.20
CA MET A 85 9.52 -5.84 14.61
C MET A 85 9.56 -7.34 14.95
N LEU A 86 10.72 -7.99 14.82
CA LEU A 86 10.88 -9.41 15.14
C LEU A 86 10.70 -9.69 16.64
N GLU A 87 11.25 -8.84 17.52
CA GLU A 87 11.13 -8.98 18.98
C GLU A 87 9.67 -8.93 19.46
N ARG A 88 8.84 -8.05 18.84
CA ARG A 88 7.43 -7.89 19.20
C ARG A 88 6.47 -8.74 18.36
N PHE A 89 6.96 -9.52 17.42
CA PHE A 89 6.13 -10.24 16.44
C PHE A 89 5.16 -11.22 17.11
N GLN A 90 5.59 -11.92 18.15
CA GLN A 90 4.73 -12.82 18.92
C GLN A 90 3.50 -12.07 19.48
N LYS A 91 3.73 -10.99 20.20
CA LYS A 91 2.68 -10.21 20.87
C LYS A 91 1.78 -9.46 19.89
N ASP A 92 2.40 -8.84 18.86
CA ASP A 92 1.69 -7.90 17.98
C ASP A 92 1.04 -8.58 16.78
N VAL A 93 1.40 -9.85 16.50
CA VAL A 93 0.84 -10.61 15.38
C VAL A 93 0.28 -11.95 15.86
N ILE A 94 1.12 -12.84 16.39
CA ILE A 94 0.72 -14.22 16.67
C ILE A 94 -0.39 -14.29 17.74
N ASP A 95 -0.24 -13.53 18.84
CA ASP A 95 -1.22 -13.51 19.94
C ASP A 95 -2.55 -12.85 19.55
N LEU A 96 -2.60 -12.14 18.42
CA LEU A 96 -3.85 -11.58 17.87
C LEU A 96 -4.61 -12.59 17.00
N ASP A 97 -3.99 -13.71 16.64
CA ASP A 97 -4.59 -14.79 15.86
C ASP A 97 -5.27 -14.32 14.55
N PRO A 98 -4.60 -13.50 13.69
CA PRO A 98 -5.19 -13.00 12.46
C PRO A 98 -5.20 -14.06 11.37
N TYR A 99 -6.04 -13.88 10.35
CA TYR A 99 -6.02 -14.71 9.15
C TYR A 99 -4.77 -14.44 8.28
N CYS A 100 -4.29 -13.20 8.25
CA CYS A 100 -3.16 -12.80 7.44
C CYS A 100 -2.29 -11.75 8.16
N VAL A 101 -0.99 -11.77 7.87
CA VAL A 101 -0.06 -10.68 8.24
C VAL A 101 0.55 -10.04 7.01
N VAL A 102 0.60 -8.72 6.98
CA VAL A 102 1.36 -7.91 6.01
C VAL A 102 2.60 -7.39 6.71
N ILE A 103 3.78 -7.83 6.25
CA ILE A 103 5.07 -7.44 6.81
C ILE A 103 5.70 -6.39 5.88
N GLU A 104 5.86 -5.16 6.36
CA GLU A 104 6.55 -4.09 5.65
C GLU A 104 7.55 -3.44 6.60
N GLY A 105 8.83 -3.36 6.21
CA GLY A 105 9.87 -2.73 7.02
C GLY A 105 11.24 -2.86 6.37
N GLY A 106 12.18 -2.07 6.89
CA GLY A 106 13.54 -1.99 6.38
C GLY A 106 14.03 -0.57 6.16
N THR A 107 13.13 0.41 6.05
CA THR A 107 13.49 1.82 5.86
C THR A 107 14.51 2.30 6.89
N ASN A 108 14.27 2.04 8.18
CA ASN A 108 15.15 2.44 9.27
C ASN A 108 16.38 1.56 9.44
N ASP A 109 16.41 0.41 8.78
CA ASP A 109 17.52 -0.55 8.81
C ASP A 109 18.62 -0.22 7.82
N ILE A 110 18.26 0.31 6.67
CA ILE A 110 19.11 0.45 5.47
C ILE A 110 20.43 1.18 5.75
N ALA A 111 20.42 2.20 6.58
CA ALA A 111 21.65 2.92 6.95
C ALA A 111 22.55 2.14 7.92
N SER A 112 22.03 1.12 8.61
CA SER A 112 22.71 0.45 9.72
C SER A 112 23.05 -1.02 9.47
N TYR A 113 22.28 -1.70 8.61
CA TYR A 113 22.41 -3.14 8.40
C TYR A 113 22.56 -3.47 6.91
N LYS A 114 23.22 -4.59 6.62
CA LYS A 114 23.25 -5.15 5.27
C LYS A 114 21.87 -5.69 4.87
N SER A 115 21.56 -5.68 3.59
CA SER A 115 20.28 -6.14 3.04
C SER A 115 19.97 -7.58 3.42
N GLU A 116 20.99 -8.44 3.48
CA GLU A 116 20.84 -9.85 3.88
C GLU A 116 20.33 -9.99 5.32
N ASN A 117 20.84 -9.17 6.25
CA ASN A 117 20.41 -9.20 7.65
C ASN A 117 18.96 -8.73 7.81
N ILE A 118 18.53 -7.74 7.01
CA ILE A 118 17.15 -7.24 7.00
C ILE A 118 16.22 -8.33 6.48
N LEU A 119 16.56 -8.91 5.32
CA LEU A 119 15.80 -10.00 4.73
C LEU A 119 15.70 -11.22 5.67
N GLU A 120 16.76 -11.58 6.35
CA GLU A 120 16.77 -12.70 7.29
C GLU A 120 15.75 -12.52 8.43
N ARG A 121 15.59 -11.30 8.94
CA ARG A 121 14.59 -11.00 9.96
C ARG A 121 13.17 -11.05 9.40
N ILE A 122 12.96 -10.57 8.17
CA ILE A 122 11.67 -10.68 7.47
C ILE A 122 11.31 -12.16 7.27
N LYS A 123 12.27 -12.99 6.87
CA LYS A 123 12.09 -14.45 6.72
C LYS A 123 11.68 -15.10 8.04
N LYS A 124 12.33 -14.75 9.15
CA LYS A 124 11.99 -15.27 10.49
C LYS A 124 10.56 -14.89 10.90
N MET A 125 10.13 -13.66 10.66
CA MET A 125 8.76 -13.25 10.92
C MET A 125 7.76 -14.04 10.08
N ALA A 126 8.04 -14.21 8.80
CA ALA A 126 7.20 -15.02 7.90
C ALA A 126 7.13 -16.50 8.34
N GLU A 127 8.25 -17.06 8.78
CA GLU A 127 8.31 -18.43 9.31
C GLU A 127 7.47 -18.57 10.60
N MET A 128 7.55 -17.61 11.53
CA MET A 128 6.73 -17.59 12.74
C MET A 128 5.24 -17.56 12.40
N ALA A 129 4.82 -16.69 11.45
CA ALA A 129 3.44 -16.61 11.01
C ALA A 129 2.95 -17.92 10.40
N ARG A 130 3.72 -18.52 9.48
CA ARG A 130 3.39 -19.80 8.84
C ARG A 130 3.28 -20.97 9.85
N LYS A 131 4.14 -21.01 10.88
CA LYS A 131 4.04 -21.99 11.98
C LYS A 131 2.74 -21.83 12.79
N ALA A 132 2.22 -20.62 12.85
CA ALA A 132 0.93 -20.32 13.48
C ALA A 132 -0.26 -20.41 12.51
N HIS A 133 -0.06 -20.94 11.29
CA HIS A 133 -1.07 -21.04 10.22
C HIS A 133 -1.62 -19.70 9.75
N ILE A 134 -0.92 -18.60 9.99
CA ILE A 134 -1.26 -17.26 9.53
C ILE A 134 -0.69 -17.05 8.12
N ASP A 135 -1.53 -16.62 7.18
CA ASP A 135 -1.08 -16.27 5.84
C ASP A 135 -0.15 -15.06 5.85
N VAL A 136 0.81 -15.04 4.93
CA VAL A 136 1.83 -13.99 4.88
C VAL A 136 1.78 -13.24 3.55
N ILE A 137 1.83 -11.92 3.63
CA ILE A 137 2.12 -11.01 2.52
C ILE A 137 3.35 -10.19 2.93
N VAL A 138 4.29 -9.98 2.00
CA VAL A 138 5.42 -9.08 2.23
C VAL A 138 5.34 -7.87 1.33
N GLY A 139 5.55 -6.67 1.90
CA GLY A 139 5.61 -5.41 1.18
C GLY A 139 7.02 -5.02 0.79
N SER A 140 7.17 -4.30 -0.32
CA SER A 140 8.41 -3.59 -0.62
C SER A 140 8.60 -2.41 0.32
N VAL A 141 9.84 -2.08 0.63
CA VAL A 141 10.21 -0.80 1.23
C VAL A 141 9.88 0.32 0.23
N PRO A 142 9.10 1.35 0.63
CA PRO A 142 8.82 2.51 -0.22
C PRO A 142 10.08 3.26 -0.65
N PRO A 143 10.04 3.97 -1.79
CA PRO A 143 11.20 4.69 -2.28
C PRO A 143 11.56 5.89 -1.38
N SER A 144 12.86 6.12 -1.23
CA SER A 144 13.41 7.34 -0.66
C SER A 144 14.82 7.57 -1.25
N ASN A 145 15.14 8.78 -1.60
CA ASN A 145 16.47 9.19 -2.07
C ASN A 145 17.19 10.09 -1.05
N SER A 146 16.61 10.34 0.12
CA SER A 146 17.19 11.19 1.14
C SER A 146 16.55 10.90 2.50
N PHE A 147 17.38 10.78 3.50
CA PHE A 147 16.94 10.68 4.89
C PHE A 147 17.21 11.99 5.63
N PRO A 148 16.20 12.71 6.15
CA PRO A 148 16.40 14.02 6.78
C PRO A 148 17.41 14.04 7.94
N LYS A 149 17.57 12.91 8.65
CA LYS A 149 18.53 12.77 9.75
C LYS A 149 19.92 12.31 9.31
N LEU A 150 20.10 11.95 8.06
CA LEU A 150 21.35 11.45 7.47
C LEU A 150 21.52 12.05 6.07
N PRO A 151 21.76 13.37 5.95
CA PRO A 151 21.73 14.09 4.67
C PRO A 151 22.75 13.60 3.64
N ASP A 152 23.88 13.04 4.09
CA ASP A 152 24.92 12.52 3.22
C ASP A 152 24.72 11.03 2.85
N PHE A 153 23.65 10.41 3.35
CA PHE A 153 23.33 9.03 3.06
C PHE A 153 22.31 8.93 1.92
N HIS A 154 22.67 8.21 0.87
CA HIS A 154 21.86 7.97 -0.32
C HIS A 154 21.24 6.56 -0.27
N PRO A 155 19.98 6.41 0.19
CA PRO A 155 19.37 5.11 0.44
C PRO A 155 18.86 4.40 -0.81
N GLU A 156 18.69 5.10 -1.92
CA GLU A 156 17.92 4.68 -3.09
C GLU A 156 18.38 3.34 -3.69
N ASP A 157 19.68 3.16 -3.90
CA ASP A 157 20.19 1.91 -4.49
C ASP A 157 20.08 0.74 -3.52
N ARG A 158 20.23 0.99 -2.24
CA ARG A 158 20.08 -0.02 -1.20
C ARG A 158 18.62 -0.44 -0.99
N ILE A 159 17.68 0.49 -1.16
CA ILE A 159 16.24 0.17 -1.17
C ILE A 159 15.93 -0.74 -2.35
N ILE A 160 16.44 -0.42 -3.54
CA ILE A 160 16.24 -1.23 -4.75
C ILE A 160 16.83 -2.64 -4.56
N GLU A 161 18.06 -2.73 -4.04
CA GLU A 161 18.72 -4.00 -3.74
C GLU A 161 17.87 -4.85 -2.79
N LEU A 162 17.50 -4.29 -1.63
CA LEU A 162 16.68 -4.99 -0.63
C LEU A 162 15.33 -5.44 -1.20
N ASN A 163 14.64 -4.57 -1.92
CA ASN A 163 13.36 -4.91 -2.56
C ASN A 163 13.51 -6.03 -3.59
N GLY A 164 14.61 -6.03 -4.36
CA GLY A 164 14.94 -7.13 -5.29
C GLY A 164 15.12 -8.46 -4.56
N MET A 165 15.83 -8.45 -3.44
CA MET A 165 16.06 -9.65 -2.61
C MET A 165 14.76 -10.15 -1.97
N ILE A 166 13.93 -9.25 -1.41
CA ILE A 166 12.62 -9.61 -0.83
C ILE A 166 11.71 -10.22 -1.91
N LYS A 167 11.61 -9.58 -3.08
CA LYS A 167 10.77 -10.04 -4.19
C LYS A 167 11.20 -11.42 -4.69
N GLN A 168 12.49 -11.64 -4.87
CA GLN A 168 13.02 -12.94 -5.32
C GLN A 168 12.74 -14.03 -4.29
N TRP A 169 13.01 -13.77 -3.02
CA TRP A 169 12.70 -14.72 -1.96
C TRP A 169 11.20 -15.01 -1.84
N ALA A 170 10.36 -13.97 -1.83
CA ALA A 170 8.92 -14.14 -1.76
C ALA A 170 8.40 -15.04 -2.90
N ALA A 171 8.90 -14.83 -4.13
CA ALA A 171 8.56 -15.66 -5.27
C ALA A 171 8.99 -17.11 -5.09
N SER A 172 10.20 -17.39 -4.55
CA SER A 172 10.68 -18.76 -4.30
C SER A 172 9.87 -19.51 -3.23
N GLU A 173 9.24 -18.78 -2.30
CA GLU A 173 8.42 -19.31 -1.21
C GLU A 173 6.92 -19.32 -1.51
N GLY A 174 6.50 -18.80 -2.68
CA GLY A 174 5.09 -18.64 -3.01
C GLY A 174 4.36 -17.60 -2.13
N ILE A 175 5.10 -16.66 -1.53
CA ILE A 175 4.55 -15.58 -0.70
C ILE A 175 4.13 -14.42 -1.62
N PRO A 176 2.88 -13.91 -1.51
CA PRO A 176 2.47 -12.71 -2.23
C PRO A 176 3.33 -11.49 -1.87
N TYR A 177 3.73 -10.73 -2.89
CA TYR A 177 4.55 -9.54 -2.77
C TYR A 177 3.77 -8.29 -3.15
N ALA A 178 3.66 -7.33 -2.23
CA ALA A 178 3.01 -6.04 -2.46
C ALA A 178 4.06 -5.01 -2.91
N ASP A 179 4.08 -4.68 -4.20
CA ASP A 179 5.06 -3.78 -4.81
C ASP A 179 4.66 -2.31 -4.63
N TYR A 180 4.76 -1.79 -3.41
CA TYR A 180 4.50 -0.37 -3.10
C TYR A 180 5.53 0.55 -3.78
N TYR A 181 6.78 0.07 -3.91
CA TYR A 181 7.86 0.85 -4.50
C TYR A 181 7.49 1.33 -5.91
N SER A 182 7.05 0.42 -6.78
CA SER A 182 6.80 0.72 -8.19
C SER A 182 5.71 1.76 -8.42
N VAL A 183 4.71 1.85 -7.55
CA VAL A 183 3.63 2.86 -7.69
C VAL A 183 4.01 4.22 -7.12
N LEU A 184 4.96 4.25 -6.17
CA LEU A 184 5.34 5.45 -5.43
C LEU A 184 6.59 6.14 -5.98
N VAL A 185 7.48 5.44 -6.71
CA VAL A 185 8.79 5.93 -7.12
C VAL A 185 8.72 6.98 -8.22
N ASP A 186 9.50 8.06 -8.09
CA ASP A 186 9.76 9.05 -9.13
C ASP A 186 10.98 8.70 -10.01
N ASP A 187 11.33 9.56 -10.95
CA ASP A 187 12.47 9.43 -11.85
C ASP A 187 13.84 9.61 -11.16
N LYS A 188 13.85 10.10 -9.92
CA LYS A 188 15.05 10.27 -9.06
C LYS A 188 15.14 9.21 -7.96
N LYS A 189 14.38 8.12 -8.07
CA LYS A 189 14.32 7.01 -7.10
C LYS A 189 13.80 7.41 -5.70
N GLY A 190 13.17 8.59 -5.58
CA GLY A 190 12.50 9.08 -4.38
C GLY A 190 10.99 8.87 -4.45
N LEU A 191 10.28 9.33 -3.41
CA LEU A 191 8.82 9.40 -3.45
C LEU A 191 8.35 10.46 -4.46
N LYS A 192 7.39 10.13 -5.32
CA LYS A 192 6.69 11.11 -6.16
C LYS A 192 6.20 12.27 -5.33
N GLN A 193 6.40 13.50 -5.79
CA GLN A 193 5.99 14.72 -5.07
C GLN A 193 4.50 14.71 -4.72
N ALA A 194 3.63 14.16 -5.57
CA ALA A 194 2.20 14.05 -5.30
C ALA A 194 1.87 13.10 -4.14
N TYR A 195 2.75 12.17 -3.81
CA TYR A 195 2.55 11.09 -2.84
C TYR A 195 3.36 11.26 -1.55
N GLN A 196 4.19 12.29 -1.44
CA GLN A 196 5.06 12.48 -0.28
C GLN A 196 4.49 13.49 0.72
N ARG A 197 4.66 13.20 2.01
CA ARG A 197 4.57 14.15 3.11
C ARG A 197 5.96 14.75 3.40
N ASP A 198 6.97 13.92 3.31
CA ASP A 198 8.39 14.24 3.33
C ASP A 198 9.15 13.22 2.46
N THR A 199 10.49 13.26 2.43
CA THR A 199 11.29 12.38 1.57
C THR A 199 11.20 10.89 1.91
N VAL A 200 10.54 10.51 3.00
CA VAL A 200 10.44 9.12 3.50
C VAL A 200 8.99 8.66 3.61
N HIS A 201 8.08 9.54 4.04
CA HIS A 201 6.74 9.15 4.42
C HIS A 201 5.71 9.51 3.35
N PRO A 202 4.85 8.57 2.94
CA PRO A 202 3.70 8.86 2.10
C PRO A 202 2.72 9.85 2.76
N ASN A 203 2.03 10.63 1.94
CA ASN A 203 0.83 11.37 2.31
C ASN A 203 -0.43 10.51 2.05
N ALA A 204 -1.64 11.06 2.28
CA ALA A 204 -2.89 10.35 2.06
C ALA A 204 -3.01 9.78 0.61
N SER A 205 -2.61 10.55 -0.41
CA SER A 205 -2.64 10.07 -1.81
C SER A 205 -1.64 8.93 -2.04
N GLY A 206 -0.47 8.96 -1.37
CA GLY A 206 0.51 7.88 -1.39
C GLY A 206 -0.07 6.61 -0.75
N TYR A 207 -0.76 6.72 0.38
CA TYR A 207 -1.45 5.58 0.99
C TYR A 207 -2.58 5.05 0.09
N THR A 208 -3.36 5.90 -0.60
CA THR A 208 -4.32 5.44 -1.61
C THR A 208 -3.65 4.60 -2.70
N ALA A 209 -2.48 5.01 -3.18
CA ALA A 209 -1.73 4.23 -4.16
C ALA A 209 -1.27 2.88 -3.60
N MET A 210 -0.81 2.82 -2.34
CA MET A 210 -0.46 1.57 -1.66
C MET A 210 -1.66 0.65 -1.46
N GLU A 211 -2.82 1.19 -1.10
CA GLU A 211 -4.09 0.46 -0.99
C GLU A 211 -4.51 -0.16 -2.32
N GLY A 212 -4.30 0.54 -3.43
CA GLY A 212 -4.53 0.00 -4.78
C GLY A 212 -3.70 -1.26 -5.08
N VAL A 213 -2.49 -1.35 -4.50
CA VAL A 213 -1.62 -2.53 -4.62
C VAL A 213 -2.04 -3.67 -3.69
N ILE A 214 -2.25 -3.36 -2.41
CA ILE A 214 -2.45 -4.41 -1.40
C ILE A 214 -3.86 -5.01 -1.40
N THR A 215 -4.89 -4.23 -1.74
CA THR A 215 -6.29 -4.68 -1.69
C THR A 215 -6.56 -5.92 -2.55
N PRO A 216 -6.17 -6.00 -3.83
CA PRO A 216 -6.38 -7.21 -4.62
C PRO A 216 -5.61 -8.42 -4.09
N ILE A 217 -4.44 -8.21 -3.48
CA ILE A 217 -3.63 -9.28 -2.88
C ILE A 217 -4.34 -9.81 -1.62
N LEU A 218 -4.78 -8.92 -0.73
CA LEU A 218 -5.55 -9.30 0.47
C LEU A 218 -6.84 -10.03 0.11
N LYS A 219 -7.62 -9.50 -0.84
CA LYS A 219 -8.84 -10.18 -1.31
C LYS A 219 -8.55 -11.61 -1.78
N LYS A 220 -7.48 -11.81 -2.53
CA LYS A 220 -7.07 -13.14 -3.01
C LYS A 220 -6.65 -14.06 -1.86
N VAL A 221 -5.80 -13.59 -0.95
CA VAL A 221 -5.32 -14.38 0.21
C VAL A 221 -6.47 -14.73 1.13
N LEU A 222 -7.28 -13.75 1.51
CA LEU A 222 -8.40 -13.95 2.43
C LEU A 222 -9.56 -14.75 1.82
N SER A 223 -9.64 -14.88 0.48
CA SER A 223 -10.71 -15.65 -0.17
C SER A 223 -10.71 -17.13 0.21
N SER A 224 -9.57 -17.70 0.59
CA SER A 224 -9.45 -19.08 1.08
C SER A 224 -10.10 -19.30 2.46
N HIS A 225 -10.38 -18.22 3.20
CA HIS A 225 -10.95 -18.20 4.54
C HIS A 225 -12.40 -17.70 4.57
N ILE A 226 -13.05 -17.54 3.42
CA ILE A 226 -14.45 -17.09 3.32
C ILE A 226 -15.36 -18.32 3.22
N LYS A 227 -16.49 -18.31 3.99
CA LYS A 227 -17.55 -19.32 3.93
C LYS A 227 -18.50 -19.08 2.78
#